data_7da27e714e37b8b9f7ffee864ad173ff
#
_entry.id   7da27e714e37b8b9f7ffee864ad173ff
#
_cell.length_a   1.000
_cell.length_b   1.000
_cell.length_c   1.000
_cell.angle_alpha   90.00
_cell.angle_beta   90.00
_cell.angle_gamma   90.00
#
_symmetry.space_group_name_H-M   'P 1'
#
loop_
_entity.id
_entity.type
_entity.pdbx_description
1 polymer ?
#
loop_
_entity_poly.entity_id
_entity_poly.type
_entity_poly.pdbx_seq_one_letter_code
_entity_poly.pdbx_strand_id
1 'polypeptide(L)'
;STVTAVRADNTCADAAASVAAVERLVTSERVNGIVGGMCSGETIASLERVGVPNGMVMIAPSATSPALSTIEDKGFFFRTSPSDARQGEVMADIITDRGITSVAVSYTNNDYGKGLADSFAQAFEAKGGSITMNAAHDDGKADYSAEVAALAAAGGEALVVAGYVDQGGSGIVRGALDSGAFDTFVFTDGMVTQALVDKFGTELEHSFGQNPSAEGEGRDAFIALAREAGFEGSDAFAAESYDAAALIMLAMQAAGSS
;
A
#
# COMPACT_ATOMS: atom_id res chain seq x y z
N SER A 1 2.17 -20.24 26.90
CA SER A 1 2.46 -18.84 27.25
C SER A 1 1.32 -17.96 26.75
N THR A 2 0.99 -16.93 27.47
CA THR A 2 -0.06 -15.97 27.08
C THR A 2 0.61 -14.80 26.38
N VAL A 3 0.08 -14.38 25.22
CA VAL A 3 0.52 -13.19 24.50
C VAL A 3 -0.43 -12.04 24.83
N THR A 4 0.12 -10.88 25.17
CA THR A 4 -0.63 -9.65 25.40
C THR A 4 -0.47 -8.71 24.20
N ALA A 5 -1.57 -8.33 23.57
CA ALA A 5 -1.56 -7.37 22.48
C ALA A 5 -1.69 -5.94 23.02
N VAL A 6 -0.74 -5.08 22.66
CA VAL A 6 -0.80 -3.64 22.93
C VAL A 6 -1.02 -2.92 21.59
N ARG A 7 -1.96 -1.99 21.55
CA ARG A 7 -2.31 -1.27 20.31
C ARG A 7 -1.77 0.15 20.32
N ALA A 8 -1.34 0.59 19.16
CA ALA A 8 -0.97 1.97 18.89
C ALA A 8 -1.46 2.34 17.49
N ASP A 9 -1.98 3.55 17.36
CA ASP A 9 -2.33 4.12 16.07
C ASP A 9 -1.08 4.77 15.48
N ASN A 10 -0.73 4.36 14.27
CA ASN A 10 0.47 4.82 13.59
C ASN A 10 0.19 5.81 12.46
N THR A 11 -1.04 6.14 12.19
CA THR A 11 -1.51 7.03 11.12
C THR A 11 -0.66 7.03 9.83
N CYS A 12 -1.23 6.77 8.67
CA CYS A 12 -0.48 6.73 7.40
C CYS A 12 -0.07 8.12 6.88
N ALA A 13 -0.68 9.18 7.41
CA ALA A 13 -0.47 10.56 6.95
C ALA A 13 0.60 11.33 7.76
N ASP A 14 1.02 10.82 8.91
CA ASP A 14 1.95 11.52 9.83
C ASP A 14 3.03 10.58 10.34
N ALA A 15 4.19 10.61 9.67
CA ALA A 15 5.36 9.83 10.05
C ALA A 15 5.89 10.18 11.46
N ALA A 16 5.71 11.42 11.94
CA ALA A 16 6.17 11.80 13.27
C ALA A 16 5.27 11.19 14.36
N ALA A 17 3.96 11.19 14.14
CA ALA A 17 3.00 10.53 15.03
C ALA A 17 3.24 9.01 15.07
N SER A 18 3.52 8.38 13.93
CA SER A 18 3.89 6.97 13.84
C SER A 18 5.15 6.64 14.64
N VAL A 19 6.22 7.42 14.44
CA VAL A 19 7.47 7.25 15.21
C VAL A 19 7.22 7.35 16.72
N ALA A 20 6.45 8.34 17.17
CA ALA A 20 6.11 8.50 18.60
C ALA A 20 5.28 7.31 19.13
N ALA A 21 4.35 6.77 18.33
CA ALA A 21 3.57 5.60 18.69
C ALA A 21 4.45 4.36 18.86
N VAL A 22 5.38 4.11 17.92
CA VAL A 22 6.32 2.98 17.99
C VAL A 22 7.32 3.18 19.14
N GLU A 23 7.82 4.39 19.37
CA GLU A 23 8.68 4.69 20.51
C GLU A 23 8.00 4.38 21.85
N ARG A 24 6.72 4.73 22.01
CA ARG A 24 5.93 4.37 23.19
C ARG A 24 5.84 2.86 23.36
N LEU A 25 5.55 2.11 22.30
CA LEU A 25 5.49 0.65 22.35
C LEU A 25 6.81 0.03 22.83
N VAL A 26 7.94 0.54 22.33
CA VAL A 26 9.28 0.01 22.66
C VAL A 26 9.71 0.43 24.07
N THR A 27 9.60 1.70 24.42
CA THR A 27 10.21 2.25 25.64
C THR A 27 9.31 2.16 26.86
N SER A 28 8.02 2.41 26.70
CA SER A 28 7.05 2.45 27.80
C SER A 28 6.35 1.11 28.01
N GLU A 29 5.80 0.55 26.94
CA GLU A 29 5.06 -0.72 26.99
C GLU A 29 6.01 -1.94 26.95
N ARG A 30 7.23 -1.75 26.46
CA ARG A 30 8.29 -2.78 26.40
C ARG A 30 7.84 -4.04 25.66
N VAL A 31 7.19 -3.85 24.51
CA VAL A 31 6.77 -4.96 23.65
C VAL A 31 7.97 -5.76 23.14
N ASN A 32 7.77 -7.04 22.85
CA ASN A 32 8.82 -7.94 22.38
C ASN A 32 8.92 -8.03 20.86
N GLY A 33 7.93 -7.52 20.13
CA GLY A 33 7.89 -7.44 18.68
C GLY A 33 6.71 -6.60 18.23
N ILE A 34 6.75 -6.13 16.99
CA ILE A 34 5.73 -5.22 16.43
C ILE A 34 5.18 -5.82 15.14
N VAL A 35 3.86 -5.96 15.05
CA VAL A 35 3.13 -6.17 13.81
C VAL A 35 2.70 -4.80 13.29
N GLY A 36 3.26 -4.39 12.16
CA GLY A 36 3.08 -3.05 11.57
C GLY A 36 4.40 -2.54 10.97
N GLY A 37 4.53 -1.29 10.37
CA GLY A 37 3.40 -0.42 10.09
C GLY A 37 2.55 -0.82 8.90
N MET A 38 1.53 -0.06 8.69
CA MET A 38 0.55 -0.32 7.64
C MET A 38 0.94 0.33 6.31
N CYS A 39 1.44 1.55 6.33
CA CYS A 39 1.86 2.30 5.15
C CYS A 39 3.39 2.40 5.07
N SER A 40 3.93 2.54 3.86
CA SER A 40 5.38 2.42 3.63
C SER A 40 6.20 3.54 4.25
N GLY A 41 5.78 4.80 4.11
CA GLY A 41 6.56 5.95 4.58
C GLY A 41 6.71 5.98 6.11
N GLU A 42 5.61 5.74 6.85
CA GLU A 42 5.66 5.69 8.31
C GLU A 42 6.37 4.43 8.82
N THR A 43 6.33 3.32 8.07
CA THR A 43 7.10 2.11 8.39
C THR A 43 8.59 2.38 8.27
N ILE A 44 9.04 3.00 7.18
CA ILE A 44 10.44 3.40 6.98
C ILE A 44 10.89 4.29 8.13
N ALA A 45 10.15 5.36 8.42
CA ALA A 45 10.50 6.31 9.47
C ALA A 45 10.58 5.66 10.86
N SER A 46 9.62 4.79 11.20
CA SER A 46 9.58 4.10 12.49
C SER A 46 10.69 3.05 12.62
N LEU A 47 10.97 2.33 11.54
CA LEU A 47 12.05 1.34 11.50
C LEU A 47 13.42 2.00 11.72
N GLU A 48 13.72 3.04 10.95
CA GLU A 48 15.03 3.72 11.02
C GLU A 48 15.25 4.43 12.35
N ARG A 49 14.22 5.10 12.88
CA ARG A 49 14.37 5.95 14.07
C ARG A 49 14.19 5.19 15.37
N VAL A 50 13.40 4.11 15.38
CA VAL A 50 13.07 3.38 16.60
C VAL A 50 13.40 1.89 16.49
N GLY A 51 12.92 1.19 15.48
CA GLY A 51 13.05 -0.25 15.36
C GLY A 51 14.51 -0.71 15.35
N VAL A 52 15.27 -0.28 14.38
CA VAL A 52 16.70 -0.65 14.23
C VAL A 52 17.56 -0.19 15.41
N PRO A 53 17.47 1.06 15.91
CA PRO A 53 18.26 1.50 17.06
C PRO A 53 17.99 0.70 18.35
N ASN A 54 16.80 0.19 18.53
CA ASN A 54 16.40 -0.56 19.73
C ASN A 54 16.46 -2.10 19.54
N GLY A 55 16.85 -2.59 18.36
CA GLY A 55 16.87 -4.03 18.07
C GLY A 55 15.47 -4.65 18.06
N MET A 56 14.45 -3.87 17.71
CA MET A 56 13.05 -4.29 17.72
C MET A 56 12.65 -4.93 16.39
N VAL A 57 12.20 -6.18 16.43
CA VAL A 57 11.67 -6.85 15.25
C VAL A 57 10.31 -6.26 14.87
N MET A 58 10.19 -5.87 13.60
CA MET A 58 8.96 -5.37 13.00
C MET A 58 8.57 -6.25 11.81
N ILE A 59 7.32 -6.71 11.76
CA ILE A 59 6.78 -7.42 10.60
C ILE A 59 5.60 -6.62 10.05
N ALA A 60 5.80 -6.00 8.87
CA ALA A 60 4.77 -5.20 8.22
C ALA A 60 3.86 -6.09 7.35
N PRO A 61 2.53 -5.99 7.51
CA PRO A 61 1.60 -6.76 6.68
C PRO A 61 1.29 -6.11 5.34
N SER A 62 1.46 -4.78 5.20
CA SER A 62 0.98 -4.01 4.05
C SER A 62 1.89 -2.86 3.61
N ALA A 63 3.09 -2.73 4.17
CA ALA A 63 4.08 -1.77 3.71
C ALA A 63 4.84 -2.36 2.50
N THR A 64 4.47 -1.93 1.31
CA THR A 64 4.84 -2.59 0.04
C THR A 64 5.98 -1.91 -0.71
N SER A 65 6.37 -0.68 -0.36
CA SER A 65 7.42 0.09 -1.08
C SER A 65 8.67 -0.75 -1.36
N PRO A 66 9.24 -0.68 -2.58
CA PRO A 66 10.50 -1.33 -2.91
C PRO A 66 11.68 -0.89 -2.03
N ALA A 67 11.65 0.34 -1.51
CA ALA A 67 12.67 0.87 -0.60
C ALA A 67 12.88 -0.01 0.64
N LEU A 68 11.80 -0.62 1.15
CA LEU A 68 11.87 -1.54 2.28
C LEU A 68 12.62 -2.86 1.99
N SER A 69 12.84 -3.20 0.72
CA SER A 69 13.65 -4.38 0.35
C SER A 69 15.16 -4.15 0.42
N THR A 70 15.59 -2.88 0.47
CA THR A 70 17.00 -2.49 0.45
C THR A 70 17.40 -1.59 1.62
N ILE A 71 16.48 -1.33 2.54
CA ILE A 71 16.73 -0.52 3.74
C ILE A 71 17.75 -1.21 4.66
N GLU A 72 18.59 -0.43 5.35
CA GLU A 72 19.57 -0.93 6.31
C GLU A 72 18.89 -1.32 7.63
N ASP A 73 18.21 -2.45 7.63
CA ASP A 73 17.35 -2.93 8.72
C ASP A 73 18.09 -3.79 9.78
N LYS A 74 19.32 -4.17 9.53
CA LYS A 74 20.12 -5.09 10.37
C LYS A 74 19.42 -6.41 10.71
N GLY A 75 18.47 -6.83 9.88
CA GLY A 75 17.68 -8.04 10.08
C GLY A 75 16.50 -7.88 11.06
N PHE A 76 16.10 -6.65 11.36
CA PHE A 76 14.97 -6.38 12.25
C PHE A 76 13.65 -6.10 11.52
N PHE A 77 13.67 -6.05 10.18
CA PHE A 77 12.46 -5.83 9.39
C PHE A 77 12.11 -7.03 8.50
N PHE A 78 10.83 -7.36 8.50
CA PHE A 78 10.23 -8.36 7.63
C PHE A 78 8.88 -7.86 7.14
N ARG A 79 8.35 -8.44 6.07
CA ARG A 79 6.98 -8.20 5.62
C ARG A 79 6.35 -9.47 5.07
N THR A 80 5.05 -9.57 5.23
CA THR A 80 4.22 -10.65 4.69
C THR A 80 3.56 -10.27 3.37
N SER A 81 3.52 -8.98 3.04
CA SER A 81 3.10 -8.48 1.72
C SER A 81 4.20 -8.57 0.68
N PRO A 82 3.86 -8.72 -0.62
CA PRO A 82 4.83 -8.59 -1.71
C PRO A 82 5.34 -7.16 -1.86
N SER A 83 6.43 -7.01 -2.63
CA SER A 83 6.96 -5.68 -3.00
C SER A 83 6.19 -5.08 -4.17
N ASP A 84 6.05 -3.74 -4.18
CA ASP A 84 5.53 -2.98 -5.30
C ASP A 84 6.36 -3.11 -6.59
N ALA A 85 7.60 -3.54 -6.50
CA ALA A 85 8.37 -3.92 -7.68
C ALA A 85 7.64 -5.03 -8.46
N ARG A 86 7.08 -6.03 -7.76
CA ARG A 86 6.28 -7.09 -8.38
C ARG A 86 4.90 -6.60 -8.80
N GLN A 87 4.28 -5.75 -8.00
CA GLN A 87 2.98 -5.15 -8.34
C GLN A 87 3.06 -4.34 -9.63
N GLY A 88 4.11 -3.53 -9.80
CA GLY A 88 4.34 -2.76 -11.02
C GLY A 88 4.48 -3.64 -12.27
N GLU A 89 5.19 -4.76 -12.17
CA GLU A 89 5.29 -5.74 -13.26
C GLU A 89 3.92 -6.32 -13.64
N VAL A 90 3.15 -6.77 -12.64
CA VAL A 90 1.81 -7.35 -12.86
C VAL A 90 0.85 -6.32 -13.46
N MET A 91 0.89 -5.07 -12.97
CA MET A 91 0.11 -3.97 -13.57
C MET A 91 0.46 -3.77 -15.04
N ALA A 92 1.75 -3.75 -15.37
CA ALA A 92 2.21 -3.59 -16.75
C ALA A 92 1.74 -4.74 -17.65
N ASP A 93 1.74 -5.98 -17.13
CA ASP A 93 1.18 -7.15 -17.84
C ASP A 93 -0.32 -6.96 -18.12
N ILE A 94 -1.11 -6.67 -17.10
CA ILE A 94 -2.57 -6.50 -17.21
C ILE A 94 -2.95 -5.38 -18.19
N ILE A 95 -2.26 -4.25 -18.13
CA ILE A 95 -2.51 -3.09 -18.99
C ILE A 95 -2.17 -3.43 -20.44
N THR A 96 -1.01 -4.07 -20.67
CA THR A 96 -0.57 -4.52 -22.01
C THR A 96 -1.53 -5.56 -22.60
N ASP A 97 -1.96 -6.54 -21.81
CA ASP A 97 -2.90 -7.60 -22.23
C ASP A 97 -4.28 -7.02 -22.60
N ARG A 98 -4.66 -5.87 -22.04
CA ARG A 98 -5.87 -5.13 -22.41
C ARG A 98 -5.70 -4.26 -23.66
N GLY A 99 -4.50 -4.25 -24.25
CA GLY A 99 -4.20 -3.48 -25.47
C GLY A 99 -3.97 -1.99 -25.23
N ILE A 100 -3.85 -1.54 -23.99
CA ILE A 100 -3.53 -0.16 -23.63
C ILE A 100 -2.02 0.05 -23.83
N THR A 101 -1.65 1.04 -24.62
CA THR A 101 -0.26 1.28 -25.03
C THR A 101 0.31 2.58 -24.47
N SER A 102 -0.54 3.49 -23.99
CA SER A 102 -0.12 4.76 -23.42
C SER A 102 -0.95 5.14 -22.19
N VAL A 103 -0.29 5.54 -21.10
CA VAL A 103 -0.96 5.94 -19.87
C VAL A 103 -0.32 7.19 -19.24
N ALA A 104 -1.14 8.00 -18.59
CA ALA A 104 -0.66 8.95 -17.59
C ALA A 104 -0.66 8.29 -16.21
N VAL A 105 0.25 8.72 -15.33
CA VAL A 105 0.36 8.25 -13.96
C VAL A 105 0.27 9.42 -13.01
N SER A 106 -0.61 9.33 -12.02
CA SER A 106 -0.65 10.22 -10.88
C SER A 106 -0.43 9.41 -9.61
N TYR A 107 0.48 9.86 -8.74
CA TYR A 107 0.77 9.12 -7.51
C TYR A 107 0.74 10.02 -6.28
N THR A 108 0.28 9.49 -5.15
CA THR A 108 0.37 10.19 -3.85
C THR A 108 1.84 10.46 -3.53
N ASN A 109 2.16 11.70 -3.18
CA ASN A 109 3.54 12.16 -2.92
C ASN A 109 4.10 11.60 -1.60
N ASN A 110 4.34 10.30 -1.58
CA ASN A 110 4.94 9.56 -0.48
C ASN A 110 5.74 8.35 -0.99
N ASP A 111 6.43 7.63 -0.08
CA ASP A 111 7.30 6.50 -0.43
C ASP A 111 6.57 5.32 -1.09
N TYR A 112 5.28 5.10 -0.77
CA TYR A 112 4.45 4.10 -1.42
C TYR A 112 4.11 4.52 -2.84
N GLY A 113 3.43 5.66 -3.01
CA GLY A 113 2.94 6.11 -4.31
C GLY A 113 4.08 6.28 -5.32
N LYS A 114 5.18 6.92 -4.90
CA LYS A 114 6.36 7.10 -5.75
C LYS A 114 7.01 5.76 -6.13
N GLY A 115 7.25 4.88 -5.15
CA GLY A 115 7.92 3.61 -5.37
C GLY A 115 7.16 2.70 -6.34
N LEU A 116 5.83 2.63 -6.19
CA LEU A 116 4.96 1.86 -7.07
C LEU A 116 4.86 2.48 -8.47
N ALA A 117 4.68 3.81 -8.57
CA ALA A 117 4.61 4.52 -9.86
C ALA A 117 5.90 4.33 -10.68
N ASP A 118 7.07 4.44 -10.03
CA ASP A 118 8.37 4.24 -10.69
C ASP A 118 8.54 2.77 -11.14
N SER A 119 8.17 1.81 -10.30
CA SER A 119 8.25 0.38 -10.63
C SER A 119 7.33 0.01 -11.80
N PHE A 120 6.10 0.53 -11.78
CA PHE A 120 5.16 0.35 -12.88
C PHE A 120 5.66 0.98 -14.17
N ALA A 121 6.11 2.25 -14.13
CA ALA A 121 6.59 2.94 -15.31
C ALA A 121 7.75 2.18 -15.98
N GLN A 122 8.74 1.76 -15.19
CA GLN A 122 9.86 0.96 -15.69
C GLN A 122 9.40 -0.35 -16.35
N ALA A 123 8.48 -1.07 -15.72
CA ALA A 123 7.98 -2.34 -16.24
C ALA A 123 7.15 -2.15 -17.52
N PHE A 124 6.31 -1.10 -17.57
CA PHE A 124 5.45 -0.82 -18.71
C PHE A 124 6.25 -0.37 -19.93
N GLU A 125 7.23 0.54 -19.74
CA GLU A 125 8.15 0.97 -20.79
C GLU A 125 9.01 -0.19 -21.33
N ALA A 126 9.45 -1.10 -20.46
CA ALA A 126 10.19 -2.31 -20.87
C ALA A 126 9.36 -3.24 -21.78
N LYS A 127 8.02 -3.17 -21.70
CA LYS A 127 7.07 -3.89 -22.57
C LYS A 127 6.67 -3.10 -23.81
N GLY A 128 7.25 -1.92 -24.03
CA GLY A 128 6.96 -1.05 -25.17
C GLY A 128 5.78 -0.09 -24.96
N GLY A 129 5.26 -0.02 -23.74
CA GLY A 129 4.27 0.98 -23.34
C GLY A 129 4.88 2.39 -23.23
N SER A 130 4.03 3.39 -23.24
CA SER A 130 4.42 4.81 -23.12
C SER A 130 3.82 5.44 -21.88
N ILE A 131 4.66 6.01 -21.03
CA ILE A 131 4.23 6.88 -19.91
C ILE A 131 4.20 8.31 -20.40
N THR A 132 3.01 8.89 -20.59
CA THR A 132 2.85 10.25 -21.10
C THR A 132 3.19 11.30 -20.03
N MET A 133 2.90 10.98 -18.76
CA MET A 133 3.26 11.77 -17.59
C MET A 133 3.35 10.84 -16.37
N ASN A 134 4.31 11.08 -15.50
CA ASN A 134 4.41 10.45 -14.17
C ASN A 134 4.57 11.57 -13.13
N ALA A 135 3.49 11.93 -12.43
CA ALA A 135 3.44 13.13 -11.60
C ALA A 135 2.84 12.87 -10.22
N ALA A 136 3.46 13.48 -9.20
CA ALA A 136 2.95 13.44 -7.85
C ALA A 136 1.72 14.34 -7.68
N HIS A 137 0.80 13.91 -6.81
CA HIS A 137 -0.21 14.76 -6.19
C HIS A 137 -0.02 14.75 -4.68
N ASP A 138 -0.16 15.92 -4.07
CA ASP A 138 -0.07 16.04 -2.61
C ASP A 138 -1.42 15.71 -1.96
N ASP A 139 -1.37 15.20 -0.72
CA ASP A 139 -2.54 15.02 0.12
C ASP A 139 -3.11 16.36 0.62
N GLY A 140 -4.39 16.36 1.03
CA GLY A 140 -5.04 17.45 1.74
C GLY A 140 -5.35 18.68 0.90
N LYS A 141 -5.21 18.65 -0.42
CA LYS A 141 -5.61 19.74 -1.30
C LYS A 141 -7.13 19.82 -1.45
N ALA A 142 -7.66 21.03 -1.43
CA ALA A 142 -9.07 21.28 -1.70
C ALA A 142 -9.43 21.15 -3.20
N ASP A 143 -8.44 21.29 -4.10
CA ASP A 143 -8.61 21.27 -5.54
C ASP A 143 -7.40 20.65 -6.22
N TYR A 144 -7.64 19.76 -7.17
CA TYR A 144 -6.66 19.05 -8.00
C TYR A 144 -6.75 19.42 -9.48
N SER A 145 -7.44 20.52 -9.83
CA SER A 145 -7.66 20.93 -11.22
C SER A 145 -6.36 21.16 -12.00
N ALA A 146 -5.33 21.68 -11.34
CA ALA A 146 -4.03 21.92 -11.98
C ALA A 146 -3.32 20.60 -12.33
N GLU A 147 -3.30 19.62 -11.42
CA GLU A 147 -2.75 18.30 -11.67
C GLU A 147 -3.52 17.57 -12.78
N VAL A 148 -4.85 17.61 -12.71
CA VAL A 148 -5.70 16.99 -13.74
C VAL A 148 -5.52 17.65 -15.10
N ALA A 149 -5.43 18.98 -15.16
CA ALA A 149 -5.17 19.69 -16.42
C ALA A 149 -3.80 19.31 -17.04
N ALA A 150 -2.78 19.11 -16.21
CA ALA A 150 -1.46 18.68 -16.69
C ALA A 150 -1.51 17.24 -17.22
N LEU A 151 -2.18 16.33 -16.50
CA LEU A 151 -2.39 14.94 -16.94
C LEU A 151 -3.20 14.89 -18.25
N ALA A 152 -4.27 15.67 -18.35
CA ALA A 152 -5.09 15.79 -19.57
C ALA A 152 -4.28 16.30 -20.76
N ALA A 153 -3.43 17.31 -20.54
CA ALA A 153 -2.56 17.86 -21.60
C ALA A 153 -1.50 16.83 -22.06
N ALA A 154 -1.03 15.98 -21.19
CA ALA A 154 -0.11 14.90 -21.52
C ALA A 154 -0.81 13.77 -22.29
N GLY A 155 -2.10 13.57 -22.07
CA GLY A 155 -2.90 12.53 -22.70
C GLY A 155 -2.58 11.14 -22.18
N GLY A 156 -3.08 10.13 -22.90
CA GLY A 156 -2.97 8.71 -22.58
C GLY A 156 -4.33 8.03 -22.69
N GLU A 157 -4.33 6.73 -22.90
CA GLU A 157 -5.55 5.92 -23.04
C GLU A 157 -6.21 5.62 -21.69
N ALA A 158 -5.42 5.69 -20.60
CA ALA A 158 -5.90 5.51 -19.24
C ALA A 158 -5.09 6.35 -18.25
N LEU A 159 -5.66 6.59 -17.07
CA LEU A 159 -4.98 7.21 -15.93
C LEU A 159 -4.71 6.15 -14.85
N VAL A 160 -3.44 5.89 -14.58
CA VAL A 160 -3.01 5.11 -13.42
C VAL A 160 -3.00 6.01 -12.20
N VAL A 161 -3.68 5.58 -11.13
CA VAL A 161 -3.68 6.29 -9.85
C VAL A 161 -3.03 5.41 -8.79
N ALA A 162 -1.78 5.75 -8.46
CA ALA A 162 -0.95 5.01 -7.51
C ALA A 162 -0.91 5.75 -6.16
N GLY A 163 -1.79 5.40 -5.25
CA GLY A 163 -1.90 6.13 -3.99
C GLY A 163 -3.02 5.62 -3.09
N TYR A 164 -3.55 6.53 -2.28
CA TYR A 164 -4.63 6.27 -1.35
C TYR A 164 -5.86 7.11 -1.67
N VAL A 165 -7.05 6.52 -1.45
CA VAL A 165 -8.34 7.18 -1.71
C VAL A 165 -8.48 8.49 -0.95
N ASP A 166 -8.09 8.51 0.31
CA ASP A 166 -8.20 9.63 1.25
C ASP A 166 -6.99 10.57 1.25
N GLN A 167 -5.91 10.23 0.52
CA GLN A 167 -4.73 11.07 0.38
C GLN A 167 -4.59 11.64 -1.04
N GLY A 168 -5.61 12.32 -1.52
CA GLY A 168 -5.65 13.00 -2.81
C GLY A 168 -6.14 12.14 -3.98
N GLY A 169 -6.00 10.80 -3.92
CA GLY A 169 -6.37 9.91 -5.03
C GLY A 169 -7.81 10.09 -5.51
N SER A 170 -8.77 10.19 -4.58
CA SER A 170 -10.17 10.43 -4.96
C SER A 170 -10.40 11.83 -5.57
N GLY A 171 -9.61 12.81 -5.20
CA GLY A 171 -9.67 14.15 -5.80
C GLY A 171 -9.18 14.16 -7.24
N ILE A 172 -8.10 13.43 -7.55
CA ILE A 172 -7.60 13.22 -8.90
C ILE A 172 -8.66 12.52 -9.77
N VAL A 173 -9.25 11.41 -9.27
CA VAL A 173 -10.30 10.68 -10.00
C VAL A 173 -11.50 11.58 -10.28
N ARG A 174 -12.01 12.30 -9.27
CA ARG A 174 -13.14 13.23 -9.43
C ARG A 174 -12.84 14.31 -10.47
N GLY A 175 -11.70 14.98 -10.36
CA GLY A 175 -11.32 16.02 -11.32
C GLY A 175 -11.17 15.50 -12.74
N ALA A 176 -10.63 14.29 -12.91
CA ALA A 176 -10.48 13.67 -14.22
C ALA A 176 -11.83 13.31 -14.85
N LEU A 177 -12.78 12.77 -14.06
CA LEU A 177 -14.15 12.49 -14.49
C LEU A 177 -14.90 13.79 -14.85
N ASP A 178 -14.88 14.78 -13.97
CA ASP A 178 -15.62 16.05 -14.15
C ASP A 178 -15.13 16.84 -15.37
N SER A 179 -13.84 16.75 -15.68
CA SER A 179 -13.25 17.39 -16.87
C SER A 179 -13.41 16.56 -18.15
N GLY A 180 -13.77 15.27 -18.04
CA GLY A 180 -13.78 14.34 -19.16
C GLY A 180 -12.38 14.03 -19.70
N ALA A 181 -11.35 14.25 -18.90
CA ALA A 181 -9.94 14.03 -19.30
C ALA A 181 -9.62 12.53 -19.46
N PHE A 182 -10.19 11.71 -18.60
CA PHE A 182 -10.05 10.25 -18.63
C PHE A 182 -11.38 9.60 -18.22
N ASP A 183 -11.70 8.47 -18.84
CA ASP A 183 -12.84 7.61 -18.54
C ASP A 183 -12.40 6.21 -18.06
N THR A 184 -11.12 5.90 -18.25
CA THR A 184 -10.52 4.61 -17.86
C THR A 184 -9.44 4.84 -16.83
N PHE A 185 -9.63 4.25 -15.65
CA PHE A 185 -8.67 4.33 -14.56
C PHE A 185 -8.08 2.96 -14.25
N VAL A 186 -6.80 2.97 -13.84
CA VAL A 186 -6.12 1.78 -13.33
C VAL A 186 -5.70 2.06 -11.89
N PHE A 187 -6.21 1.26 -10.97
CA PHE A 187 -6.04 1.47 -9.54
C PHE A 187 -5.04 0.50 -8.92
N THR A 188 -4.21 1.03 -8.06
CA THR A 188 -3.33 0.24 -7.20
C THR A 188 -4.07 -0.22 -5.93
N ASP A 189 -3.46 -1.11 -5.17
CA ASP A 189 -4.03 -1.68 -3.95
C ASP A 189 -4.55 -0.64 -2.94
N GLY A 190 -3.82 0.46 -2.73
CA GLY A 190 -4.25 1.55 -1.85
C GLY A 190 -5.49 2.31 -2.34
N MET A 191 -5.84 2.18 -3.62
CA MET A 191 -7.07 2.74 -4.22
C MET A 191 -8.22 1.73 -4.26
N VAL A 192 -7.94 0.42 -4.32
CA VAL A 192 -8.97 -0.63 -4.44
C VAL A 192 -9.62 -0.88 -3.08
N THR A 193 -10.55 -0.03 -2.71
CA THR A 193 -11.25 -0.05 -1.44
C THR A 193 -12.76 0.10 -1.63
N GLN A 194 -13.54 -0.35 -0.65
CA GLN A 194 -14.99 -0.12 -0.65
C GLN A 194 -15.33 1.37 -0.71
N ALA A 195 -14.52 2.22 -0.06
CA ALA A 195 -14.71 3.67 -0.07
C ALA A 195 -14.61 4.28 -1.47
N LEU A 196 -13.75 3.75 -2.35
CA LEU A 196 -13.69 4.18 -3.76
C LEU A 196 -14.99 3.82 -4.49
N VAL A 197 -15.46 2.58 -4.32
CA VAL A 197 -16.70 2.09 -4.94
C VAL A 197 -17.92 2.87 -4.44
N ASP A 198 -18.02 3.12 -3.15
CA ASP A 198 -19.12 3.88 -2.55
C ASP A 198 -19.15 5.34 -3.06
N LYS A 199 -17.97 5.90 -3.35
CA LYS A 199 -17.86 7.30 -3.79
C LYS A 199 -18.17 7.50 -5.27
N PHE A 200 -17.78 6.57 -6.13
CA PHE A 200 -17.84 6.72 -7.59
C PHE A 200 -18.81 5.76 -8.29
N GLY A 201 -19.03 4.59 -7.73
CA GLY A 201 -19.99 3.63 -8.25
C GLY A 201 -19.77 3.30 -9.73
N THR A 202 -20.84 3.47 -10.52
CA THR A 202 -20.85 3.18 -11.96
C THR A 202 -20.01 4.13 -12.81
N GLU A 203 -19.54 5.26 -12.27
CA GLU A 203 -18.62 6.15 -13.00
C GLU A 203 -17.27 5.48 -13.30
N LEU A 204 -16.96 4.36 -12.62
CA LEU A 204 -15.74 3.58 -12.80
C LEU A 204 -15.96 2.27 -13.59
N GLU A 205 -17.04 2.13 -14.34
CA GLU A 205 -17.40 0.87 -15.03
C GLU A 205 -16.34 0.38 -16.05
N HIS A 206 -15.53 1.30 -16.60
CA HIS A 206 -14.43 0.99 -17.52
C HIS A 206 -13.08 0.84 -16.82
N SER A 207 -13.06 0.98 -15.49
CA SER A 207 -11.85 0.98 -14.69
C SER A 207 -11.56 -0.38 -14.09
N PHE A 208 -10.32 -0.61 -13.71
CA PHE A 208 -9.91 -1.83 -13.03
C PHE A 208 -8.78 -1.56 -12.06
N GLY A 209 -8.56 -2.47 -11.15
CA GLY A 209 -7.50 -2.38 -10.17
C GLY A 209 -7.05 -3.76 -9.74
N GLN A 210 -6.02 -3.80 -8.91
CA GLN A 210 -5.48 -5.03 -8.36
C GLN A 210 -5.12 -4.88 -6.90
N ASN A 211 -5.29 -5.96 -6.15
CA ASN A 211 -4.75 -6.12 -4.81
C ASN A 211 -3.83 -7.32 -4.78
N PRO A 212 -2.69 -7.26 -4.09
CA PRO A 212 -1.95 -8.46 -3.77
C PRO A 212 -2.82 -9.33 -2.88
N SER A 213 -2.95 -10.59 -3.25
CA SER A 213 -3.65 -11.56 -2.42
C SER A 213 -3.11 -12.96 -2.72
N ALA A 214 -2.99 -13.77 -1.66
CA ALA A 214 -2.74 -15.20 -1.82
C ALA A 214 -4.05 -15.91 -2.16
N GLU A 215 -3.97 -16.94 -3.01
CA GLU A 215 -5.06 -17.86 -3.27
C GLU A 215 -4.71 -19.24 -2.70
N GLY A 216 -5.72 -20.06 -2.44
CA GLY A 216 -5.56 -21.45 -2.00
C GLY A 216 -6.04 -21.74 -0.59
N GLU A 217 -5.80 -22.99 -0.16
CA GLU A 217 -6.34 -23.54 1.10
C GLU A 217 -6.00 -22.72 2.34
N GLY A 218 -4.84 -22.09 2.39
CA GLY A 218 -4.43 -21.25 3.53
C GLY A 218 -5.32 -20.00 3.69
N ARG A 219 -5.64 -19.34 2.58
CA ARG A 219 -6.57 -18.19 2.58
C ARG A 219 -7.97 -18.63 3.00
N ASP A 220 -8.47 -19.74 2.45
CA ASP A 220 -9.80 -20.24 2.78
C ASP A 220 -9.91 -20.60 4.26
N ALA A 221 -8.87 -21.22 4.83
CA ALA A 221 -8.79 -21.50 6.26
C ALA A 221 -8.77 -20.21 7.10
N PHE A 222 -8.02 -19.19 6.69
CA PHE A 222 -8.00 -17.91 7.37
C PHE A 222 -9.38 -17.23 7.34
N ILE A 223 -10.06 -17.19 6.18
CA ILE A 223 -11.40 -16.60 6.06
C ILE A 223 -12.40 -17.32 6.97
N ALA A 224 -12.34 -18.66 7.06
CA ALA A 224 -13.20 -19.42 7.95
C ALA A 224 -12.93 -19.05 9.41
N LEU A 225 -11.66 -18.98 9.82
CA LEU A 225 -11.25 -18.59 11.17
C LEU A 225 -11.67 -17.15 11.52
N ALA A 226 -11.50 -16.21 10.59
CA ALA A 226 -11.89 -14.82 10.76
C ALA A 226 -13.40 -14.68 10.99
N ARG A 227 -14.21 -15.40 10.22
CA ARG A 227 -15.68 -15.43 10.38
C ARG A 227 -16.11 -16.02 11.72
N GLU A 228 -15.47 -17.08 12.20
CA GLU A 228 -15.71 -17.61 13.53
C GLU A 228 -15.40 -16.59 14.63
N ALA A 229 -14.41 -15.72 14.40
CA ALA A 229 -14.06 -14.63 15.31
C ALA A 229 -14.91 -13.35 15.13
N GLY A 230 -15.86 -13.34 14.18
CA GLY A 230 -16.76 -12.22 13.92
C GLY A 230 -16.20 -11.16 12.97
N PHE A 231 -15.22 -11.53 12.12
CA PHE A 231 -14.64 -10.68 11.08
C PHE A 231 -14.97 -11.24 9.69
N GLU A 232 -15.11 -10.39 8.68
CA GLU A 232 -15.31 -10.84 7.30
C GLU A 232 -14.07 -11.55 6.72
N GLY A 233 -12.88 -11.09 7.06
CA GLY A 233 -11.59 -11.68 6.65
C GLY A 233 -11.26 -11.49 5.17
N SER A 234 -12.05 -10.73 4.44
CA SER A 234 -11.87 -10.47 3.00
C SER A 234 -11.15 -9.17 2.69
N ASP A 235 -10.89 -8.35 3.70
CA ASP A 235 -10.19 -7.07 3.52
C ASP A 235 -8.75 -7.28 3.02
N ALA A 236 -8.26 -6.31 2.25
CA ALA A 236 -6.89 -6.30 1.77
C ALA A 236 -5.91 -6.43 2.95
N PHE A 237 -4.91 -7.28 2.81
CA PHE A 237 -3.87 -7.56 3.81
C PHE A 237 -4.35 -8.12 5.16
N ALA A 238 -5.59 -8.58 5.27
CA ALA A 238 -6.09 -9.21 6.49
C ALA A 238 -5.37 -10.53 6.80
N ALA A 239 -5.18 -11.38 5.79
CA ALA A 239 -4.43 -12.64 5.92
C ALA A 239 -2.95 -12.38 6.23
N GLU A 240 -2.33 -11.41 5.55
CA GLU A 240 -0.96 -10.98 5.78
C GLU A 240 -0.75 -10.45 7.20
N SER A 241 -1.75 -9.76 7.76
CA SER A 241 -1.73 -9.28 9.16
C SER A 241 -1.78 -10.44 10.16
N TYR A 242 -2.60 -11.44 9.88
CA TYR A 242 -2.64 -12.69 10.67
C TYR A 242 -1.30 -13.42 10.62
N ASP A 243 -0.73 -13.58 9.43
CA ASP A 243 0.56 -14.23 9.23
C ASP A 243 1.70 -13.50 9.94
N ALA A 244 1.73 -12.17 9.86
CA ALA A 244 2.72 -11.35 10.55
C ALA A 244 2.67 -11.55 12.07
N ALA A 245 1.46 -11.59 12.65
CA ALA A 245 1.27 -11.86 14.07
C ALA A 245 1.66 -13.29 14.44
N ALA A 246 1.27 -14.28 13.64
CA ALA A 246 1.62 -15.68 13.84
C ALA A 246 3.13 -15.90 13.80
N LEU A 247 3.83 -15.30 12.84
CA LEU A 247 5.29 -15.40 12.70
C LEU A 247 6.02 -14.87 13.93
N ILE A 248 5.64 -13.71 14.48
CA ILE A 248 6.24 -13.17 15.71
C ILE A 248 6.01 -14.14 16.88
N MET A 249 4.78 -14.61 17.07
CA MET A 249 4.45 -15.52 18.16
C MET A 249 5.20 -16.87 18.06
N LEU A 250 5.28 -17.44 16.86
CA LEU A 250 6.03 -18.68 16.61
C LEU A 250 7.53 -18.50 16.79
N ALA A 251 8.09 -17.37 16.38
CA ALA A 251 9.50 -17.04 16.59
C ALA A 251 9.83 -16.92 18.08
N MET A 252 9.01 -16.22 18.87
CA MET A 252 9.16 -16.14 20.33
C MET A 252 9.09 -17.52 20.98
N GLN A 253 8.15 -18.38 20.57
CA GLN A 253 8.04 -19.74 21.07
C GLN A 253 9.27 -20.58 20.72
N ALA A 254 9.76 -20.49 19.50
CA ALA A 254 10.94 -21.24 19.06
C ALA A 254 12.22 -20.79 19.78
N ALA A 255 12.35 -19.50 20.07
CA ALA A 255 13.48 -18.94 20.81
C ALA A 255 13.41 -19.26 22.33
N GLY A 256 12.27 -19.72 22.84
CA GLY A 256 12.06 -19.93 24.27
C GLY A 256 12.12 -18.64 25.10
N SER A 257 11.93 -17.50 24.45
CA SER A 257 11.96 -16.16 25.04
C SER A 257 10.73 -15.37 24.61
N SER A 258 10.25 -14.55 25.50
CA SER A 258 9.18 -13.59 25.27
C SER A 258 9.67 -12.19 25.54
#